data_b5358950f7bbeceb543e22ddb535abc1
#
_entry.id   b5358950f7bbeceb543e22ddb535abc1
#
_cell.length_a   1.000
_cell.length_b   1.000
_cell.length_c   1.000
_cell.angle_alpha   90.00
_cell.angle_beta   90.00
_cell.angle_gamma   90.00
#
_symmetry.space_group_name_H-M   'P 1'
#
loop_
_entity.id
_entity.type
_entity.pdbx_description
1 polymer ?
#
loop_
_entity_poly.entity_id
_entity_poly.type
_entity_poly.pdbx_seq_one_letter_code
_entity_poly.pdbx_strand_id
1 'polypeptide(L)'
;MNSVINFVELENRVISATYRNLMIGAKVVLVNQTSGQQLPDPVATIASPAPNGSLRIGLPDTVKPGAYFLKALNAHGDYAAQSVEFYVN
;
A
#
# COMPACT_ATOMS: atom_id res chain seq x y z
N MET A 1 14.99 8.14 -10.16
CA MET A 1 14.53 6.75 -10.10
C MET A 1 13.08 6.73 -9.64
N ASN A 2 12.29 5.85 -10.21
CA ASN A 2 10.87 5.80 -9.91
C ASN A 2 10.60 4.95 -8.68
N SER A 3 9.68 5.41 -7.84
CA SER A 3 9.17 4.59 -6.75
C SER A 3 8.21 3.55 -7.30
N VAL A 4 8.23 2.36 -6.74
CA VAL A 4 7.40 1.25 -7.20
C VAL A 4 6.83 0.51 -6.01
N ILE A 5 5.57 0.11 -6.09
CA ILE A 5 4.96 -0.86 -5.19
C ILE A 5 4.42 -2.01 -6.03
N ASN A 6 4.80 -3.24 -5.68
CA ASN A 6 4.32 -4.44 -6.35
C ASN A 6 3.51 -5.29 -5.38
N PHE A 7 2.24 -5.50 -5.70
CA PHE A 7 1.42 -6.44 -4.97
C PHE A 7 1.89 -7.86 -5.29
N VAL A 8 2.07 -8.68 -4.26
CA VAL A 8 2.47 -10.08 -4.41
C VAL A 8 1.28 -10.99 -4.18
N GLU A 9 0.67 -10.91 -3.00
CA GLU A 9 -0.47 -11.79 -2.68
C GLU A 9 -1.29 -11.23 -1.51
N LEU A 10 -2.50 -11.73 -1.39
CA LEU A 10 -3.36 -11.51 -0.23
C LEU A 10 -3.80 -12.88 0.27
N GLU A 11 -3.43 -13.21 1.51
CA GLU A 11 -3.77 -14.48 2.13
C GLU A 11 -4.06 -14.26 3.61
N ASN A 12 -5.18 -14.83 4.08
CA ASN A 12 -5.62 -14.72 5.48
C ASN A 12 -5.67 -13.25 5.95
N ARG A 13 -6.17 -12.37 5.10
CA ARG A 13 -6.29 -10.93 5.34
C ARG A 13 -4.93 -10.25 5.58
N VAL A 14 -3.87 -10.83 5.04
CA VAL A 14 -2.54 -10.22 5.07
C VAL A 14 -2.07 -10.01 3.64
N ILE A 15 -1.73 -8.76 3.33
CA ILE A 15 -1.17 -8.40 2.03
C ILE A 15 0.34 -8.50 2.09
N SER A 16 0.93 -9.18 1.12
CA SER A 16 2.37 -9.17 0.92
C SER A 16 2.66 -8.31 -0.32
N ALA A 17 3.60 -7.41 -0.19
CA ALA A 17 3.97 -6.51 -1.27
C ALA A 17 5.48 -6.22 -1.20
N THR A 18 6.05 -5.82 -2.33
CA THR A 18 7.43 -5.37 -2.37
C THR A 18 7.47 -3.93 -2.85
N TYR A 19 8.53 -3.21 -2.49
CA TYR A 19 8.66 -1.82 -2.92
C TYR A 19 10.10 -1.49 -3.30
N ARG A 20 10.23 -0.42 -4.09
CA ARG A 20 11.54 0.13 -4.45
C ARG A 20 11.47 1.65 -4.35
N ASN A 21 12.56 2.23 -3.84
CA ASN A 21 12.76 3.68 -3.81
C ASN A 21 11.72 4.47 -3.03
N LEU A 22 11.18 3.87 -1.96
CA LEU A 22 10.35 4.61 -1.02
C LEU A 22 11.23 5.16 0.09
N MET A 23 10.99 6.42 0.45
CA MET A 23 11.79 7.12 1.44
C MET A 23 11.22 6.94 2.84
N ILE A 24 12.03 7.23 3.86
CA ILE A 24 11.57 7.29 5.25
C ILE A 24 10.36 8.22 5.34
N GLY A 25 9.35 7.79 6.08
CA GLY A 25 8.13 8.57 6.27
C GLY A 25 7.10 8.37 5.18
N ALA A 26 7.43 7.62 4.12
CA ALA A 26 6.43 7.27 3.12
C ALA A 26 5.35 6.42 3.77
N LYS A 27 4.11 6.67 3.39
CA LYS A 27 2.95 5.96 3.93
C LYS A 27 2.29 5.19 2.82
N VAL A 28 1.89 3.95 3.14
CA VAL A 28 1.14 3.12 2.21
C VAL A 28 -0.30 3.09 2.69
N VAL A 29 -1.22 3.47 1.82
CA VAL A 29 -2.64 3.52 2.12
C VAL A 29 -3.39 2.58 1.19
N LEU A 30 -4.58 2.17 1.62
CA LEU A 30 -5.46 1.32 0.83
C LEU A 30 -6.52 2.19 0.18
N VAL A 31 -6.71 2.02 -1.12
CA VAL A 31 -7.68 2.81 -1.88
C VAL A 31 -8.70 1.86 -2.52
N ASN A 32 -9.98 2.18 -2.34
CA ASN A 32 -11.05 1.42 -2.97
C ASN A 32 -11.10 1.78 -4.46
N GLN A 33 -10.94 0.79 -5.32
CA GLN A 33 -10.87 1.01 -6.76
C GLN A 33 -12.19 1.53 -7.33
N THR A 34 -13.31 1.07 -6.80
CA THR A 34 -14.63 1.43 -7.31
C THR A 34 -15.03 2.85 -6.94
N SER A 35 -14.83 3.22 -5.66
CA SER A 35 -15.22 4.55 -5.17
C SER A 35 -14.11 5.59 -5.26
N GLY A 36 -12.87 5.14 -5.38
CA GLY A 36 -11.71 6.01 -5.31
C GLY A 36 -11.40 6.49 -3.90
N GLN A 37 -12.11 5.98 -2.91
CA GLN A 37 -11.94 6.41 -1.54
C GLN A 37 -10.68 5.85 -0.90
N GLN A 38 -9.84 6.72 -0.39
CA GLN A 38 -8.65 6.35 0.35
C GLN A 38 -9.03 6.14 1.82
N LEU A 39 -8.59 5.02 2.41
CA LEU A 39 -8.83 4.80 3.83
C LEU A 39 -8.04 5.83 4.64
N PRO A 40 -8.60 6.33 5.76
CA PRO A 40 -7.98 7.44 6.50
C PRO A 40 -6.67 7.09 7.17
N ASP A 41 -6.51 5.83 7.61
CA ASP A 41 -5.30 5.41 8.31
C ASP A 41 -4.35 4.69 7.37
N PRO A 42 -3.05 5.05 7.41
CA PRO A 42 -2.08 4.31 6.61
C PRO A 42 -1.98 2.87 7.12
N VAL A 43 -1.87 1.92 6.19
CA VAL A 43 -1.72 0.51 6.53
C VAL A 43 -0.27 0.13 6.78
N ALA A 44 0.67 0.96 6.34
CA ALA A 44 2.10 0.78 6.63
C ALA A 44 2.82 2.11 6.51
N THR A 45 3.93 2.23 7.22
CA THR A 45 4.80 3.41 7.14
C THR A 45 6.23 2.90 6.95
N ILE A 46 6.96 3.53 6.04
CA ILE A 46 8.34 3.14 5.76
C ILE A 46 9.23 3.76 6.84
N ALA A 47 9.82 2.91 7.66
CA ALA A 47 10.65 3.35 8.79
C ALA A 47 12.14 3.42 8.43
N SER A 48 12.58 2.68 7.43
CA SER A 48 13.99 2.63 7.03
C SER A 48 14.12 2.84 5.54
N PRO A 49 15.03 3.72 5.09
CA PRO A 49 15.27 3.87 3.66
C PRO A 49 16.04 2.66 3.16
N ALA A 50 15.47 1.97 2.20
CA ALA A 50 16.15 0.87 1.53
C ALA A 50 15.84 0.97 0.05
N PRO A 51 16.78 0.60 -0.83
CA PRO A 51 16.51 0.61 -2.27
C PRO A 51 15.41 -0.38 -2.64
N ASN A 52 15.29 -1.47 -1.89
CA ASN A 52 14.19 -2.43 -2.03
C ASN A 52 13.74 -2.89 -0.66
N GLY A 53 12.48 -3.28 -0.56
CA GLY A 53 11.97 -3.84 0.68
C GLY A 53 10.69 -4.62 0.44
N SER A 54 10.21 -5.23 1.51
CA SER A 54 8.94 -5.94 1.48
C SER A 54 8.04 -5.42 2.59
N LEU A 55 6.74 -5.49 2.34
CA LEU A 55 5.71 -5.07 3.27
C LEU A 55 4.80 -6.24 3.56
N ARG A 56 4.39 -6.37 4.81
CA ARG A 56 3.32 -7.27 5.21
C ARG A 56 2.28 -6.44 5.94
N ILE A 57 1.08 -6.41 5.42
CA ILE A 57 0.04 -5.52 5.87
C ILE A 57 -1.17 -6.33 6.29
N GLY A 58 -1.50 -6.30 7.59
CA GLY A 58 -2.74 -6.88 8.07
C GLY A 58 -3.90 -5.96 7.72
N LEU A 59 -4.94 -6.48 7.06
CA LEU A 59 -6.11 -5.68 6.72
C LEU A 59 -6.90 -5.34 7.97
N PRO A 60 -7.28 -4.05 8.16
CA PRO A 60 -8.20 -3.69 9.23
C PRO A 60 -9.55 -4.40 9.06
N ASP A 61 -10.22 -4.66 10.19
CA ASP A 61 -11.52 -5.33 10.17
C ASP A 61 -12.59 -4.51 9.44
N THR A 62 -12.36 -3.22 9.32
CA THR A 62 -13.28 -2.31 8.65
C THR A 62 -13.22 -2.39 7.13
N VAL A 63 -12.22 -3.08 6.56
CA VAL A 63 -12.09 -3.22 5.12
C VAL A 63 -13.13 -4.21 4.60
N LYS A 64 -14.00 -3.72 3.73
CA LYS A 64 -15.07 -4.52 3.14
C LYS A 64 -14.58 -5.23 1.88
N PRO A 65 -15.25 -6.33 1.48
CA PRO A 65 -14.93 -6.97 0.20
C PRO A 65 -15.00 -6.00 -0.97
N GLY A 66 -14.12 -6.17 -1.92
CA GLY A 66 -14.09 -5.35 -3.12
C GLY A 66 -12.72 -5.24 -3.75
N ALA A 67 -12.62 -4.41 -4.76
CA ALA A 67 -11.38 -4.18 -5.47
C ALA A 67 -10.63 -3.00 -4.83
N TYR A 68 -9.35 -3.20 -4.58
CA TYR A 68 -8.48 -2.20 -3.92
C TYR A 68 -7.13 -2.15 -4.60
N PHE A 69 -6.37 -1.11 -4.30
CA PHE A 69 -4.95 -1.05 -4.64
C PHE A 69 -4.19 -0.33 -3.52
N LEU A 70 -2.90 -0.58 -3.45
CA LEU A 70 -2.02 0.09 -2.50
C LEU A 70 -1.48 1.36 -3.16
N LYS A 71 -1.47 2.44 -2.41
CA LYS A 71 -0.94 3.72 -2.87
C LYS A 71 0.11 4.19 -1.87
N ALA A 72 1.28 4.54 -2.37
CA ALA A 72 2.33 5.09 -1.53
C ALA A 72 2.35 6.61 -1.66
N LEU A 73 2.37 7.28 -0.51
CA LEU A 73 2.48 8.73 -0.40
C LEU A 73 3.81 9.04 0.25
N ASN A 74 4.48 10.11 -0.19
CA ASN A 74 5.71 10.53 0.47
C ASN A 74 5.38 11.19 1.81
N ALA A 75 6.41 11.61 2.55
CA ALA A 75 6.23 12.20 3.88
C ALA A 75 5.37 13.48 3.87
N HIS A 76 5.25 14.13 2.72
CA HIS A 76 4.43 15.33 2.56
C HIS A 76 3.01 15.02 2.08
N GLY A 77 2.69 13.76 1.86
CA GLY A 77 1.37 13.36 1.41
C GLY A 77 1.18 13.32 -0.10
N ASP A 78 2.23 13.53 -0.87
CA ASP A 78 2.16 13.49 -2.34
C ASP A 78 2.29 12.06 -2.86
N TYR A 79 1.65 11.81 -3.99
CA TYR A 79 1.69 10.50 -4.65
C TYR A 79 3.13 10.12 -5.00
N ALA A 80 3.49 8.88 -4.65
CA ALA A 80 4.80 8.32 -5.00
C ALA A 80 4.68 7.11 -5.91
N ALA A 81 3.75 6.18 -5.61
CA ALA A 81 3.58 4.96 -6.39
C ALA A 81 2.24 4.32 -6.08
N GLN A 82 1.82 3.38 -6.92
CA GLN A 82 0.64 2.55 -6.62
C GLN A 82 0.83 1.15 -7.17
N SER A 83 0.17 0.19 -6.54
CA SER A 83 0.19 -1.20 -6.97
C SER A 83 -0.88 -1.46 -8.03
N VAL A 84 -0.87 -2.67 -8.60
CA VAL A 84 -1.99 -3.15 -9.40
C VAL A 84 -3.20 -3.39 -8.50
N GLU A 85 -4.37 -3.45 -9.12
CA GLU A 85 -5.62 -3.77 -8.43
C GLU A 85 -5.62 -5.22 -7.94
N PHE A 86 -6.21 -5.42 -6.76
CA PHE A 86 -6.43 -6.76 -6.22
C PHE A 86 -7.78 -6.80 -5.51
N TYR A 87 -8.26 -8.02 -5.24
CA TYR A 87 -9.57 -8.22 -4.61
C TYR A 87 -9.43 -8.67 -3.17
N VAL A 88 -10.26 -8.07 -2.31
CA VAL A 88 -10.43 -8.47 -0.91
C VAL A 88 -11.77 -9.21 -0.81
N ASN A 89 -11.74 -10.41 -0.27
CA ASN A 89 -12.93 -11.23 -0.07
C ASN A 89 -13.58 -10.98 1.28
#